data_5950f67d1730c53a7736ee952619da8c
#
_entry.id   5950f67d1730c53a7736ee952619da8c
#
_cell.length_a   1.000
_cell.length_b   1.000
_cell.length_c   1.000
_cell.angle_alpha   90.00
_cell.angle_beta   90.00
_cell.angle_gamma   90.00
#
_symmetry.space_group_name_H-M   'P 1'
#
loop_
_entity.id
_entity.type
_entity.pdbx_description
1 polymer ?
#
loop_
_entity_poly.entity_id
_entity_poly.type
_entity_poly.pdbx_seq_one_letter_code
_entity_poly.pdbx_strand_id
1 'polypeptide(L)'
;MINQNVSDVFSRLIGEMNKVVIGYADIKRLSIAALLADQHVLLEGLPGTAKSLFVEVFQRAVSDSQAVRIQMTADVKPMDLVGVKVYNPSTGRFDFEEGPMIGKNFVLVDKINRAPGKTLSAVLSGMQERRIYISGREFALPDPYFVMATQNPIEQEGVYPLPEAAVDRFGGKLIVPYATAEEEEAILSNEALDERDPQNVVQPVVSVKQIVELRQAIKKGVFVSPAAKQYIVALVRATRPDLAEHADVAKQDGGFKDMIEVGSSVRGQLALRGFARVLAAVKGRAYVLPEDVQEVALPVLRHRVALKFEAAADGKTSDQAVASIVKHVKFSKADDQYVPVAA
;
A
#
# COMPACT_ATOMS: atom_id res chain seq x y z
N MET A 1 -18.76 -18.46 -7.24
CA MET A 1 -19.43 -17.56 -6.27
C MET A 1 -18.45 -16.59 -5.58
N ILE A 2 -17.37 -17.02 -4.92
CA ILE A 2 -16.43 -16.08 -4.21
C ILE A 2 -15.80 -15.07 -5.16
N ASN A 3 -15.24 -15.53 -6.27
CA ASN A 3 -14.52 -14.67 -7.23
C ASN A 3 -15.44 -13.66 -7.94
N GLN A 4 -16.68 -14.02 -8.18
CA GLN A 4 -17.67 -13.12 -8.78
C GLN A 4 -18.03 -11.97 -7.84
N ASN A 5 -18.12 -12.24 -6.55
CA ASN A 5 -18.37 -11.23 -5.52
C ASN A 5 -17.17 -10.27 -5.34
N VAL A 6 -15.91 -10.79 -5.40
CA VAL A 6 -14.70 -9.95 -5.34
C VAL A 6 -14.63 -8.99 -6.53
N SER A 7 -14.83 -9.50 -7.75
CA SER A 7 -14.79 -8.70 -8.97
C SER A 7 -15.88 -7.62 -8.99
N ASP A 8 -17.11 -7.95 -8.54
CA ASP A 8 -18.22 -7.02 -8.46
C ASP A 8 -17.95 -5.87 -7.47
N VAL A 9 -17.52 -6.20 -6.25
CA VAL A 9 -17.17 -5.17 -5.24
C VAL A 9 -16.01 -4.30 -5.73
N PHE A 10 -15.01 -4.90 -6.36
CA PHE A 10 -13.87 -4.19 -6.92
C PHE A 10 -14.30 -3.19 -8.00
N SER A 11 -15.15 -3.62 -8.92
CA SER A 11 -15.67 -2.77 -10.01
C SER A 11 -16.55 -1.64 -9.48
N ARG A 12 -17.39 -1.91 -8.47
CA ARG A 12 -18.23 -0.88 -7.84
C ARG A 12 -17.40 0.16 -7.10
N LEU A 13 -16.36 -0.24 -6.38
CA LEU A 13 -15.43 0.70 -5.73
C LEU A 13 -14.75 1.60 -6.76
N ILE A 14 -14.23 1.05 -7.86
CA ILE A 14 -13.64 1.85 -8.95
C ILE A 14 -14.68 2.80 -9.56
N GLY A 15 -15.92 2.32 -9.79
CA GLY A 15 -17.01 3.13 -10.33
C GLY A 15 -17.33 4.35 -9.47
N GLU A 16 -17.42 4.18 -8.14
CA GLU A 16 -17.65 5.29 -7.23
C GLU A 16 -16.46 6.28 -7.21
N MET A 17 -15.24 5.75 -7.20
CA MET A 17 -14.04 6.61 -7.23
C MET A 17 -13.93 7.41 -8.52
N ASN A 18 -14.38 6.85 -9.66
CA ASN A 18 -14.33 7.52 -10.96
C ASN A 18 -15.25 8.75 -11.04
N LYS A 19 -16.25 8.89 -10.16
CA LYS A 19 -17.12 10.07 -10.13
C LYS A 19 -16.38 11.36 -9.78
N VAL A 20 -15.29 11.25 -9.01
CA VAL A 20 -14.56 12.40 -8.46
C VAL A 20 -13.10 12.39 -8.87
N VAL A 21 -12.46 11.22 -8.82
CA VAL A 21 -11.06 11.07 -9.17
C VAL A 21 -10.98 10.60 -10.61
N ILE A 22 -10.61 11.49 -11.51
CA ILE A 22 -10.40 11.19 -12.92
C ILE A 22 -9.00 10.57 -13.10
N GLY A 23 -8.86 9.61 -13.99
CA GLY A 23 -7.58 8.94 -14.24
C GLY A 23 -7.15 8.00 -13.11
N TYR A 24 -5.84 7.80 -12.99
CA TYR A 24 -5.20 7.02 -11.92
C TYR A 24 -5.71 5.57 -11.80
N ALA A 25 -6.03 4.92 -12.92
CA ALA A 25 -6.64 3.59 -12.93
C ALA A 25 -5.83 2.54 -12.13
N ASP A 26 -4.50 2.51 -12.33
CA ASP A 26 -3.62 1.58 -11.62
C ASP A 26 -3.55 1.88 -10.12
N ILE A 27 -3.55 3.16 -9.74
CA ILE A 27 -3.50 3.57 -8.34
C ILE A 27 -4.77 3.14 -7.61
N LYS A 28 -5.95 3.37 -8.22
CA LYS A 28 -7.24 2.89 -7.70
C LYS A 28 -7.23 1.38 -7.52
N ARG A 29 -6.85 0.68 -8.59
CA ARG A 29 -6.80 -0.79 -8.61
C ARG A 29 -5.86 -1.35 -7.54
N LEU A 30 -4.65 -0.84 -7.44
CA LEU A 30 -3.66 -1.31 -6.48
C LEU A 30 -3.99 -0.90 -5.03
N SER A 31 -4.64 0.24 -4.80
CA SER A 31 -5.10 0.65 -3.47
C SER A 31 -6.23 -0.25 -2.96
N ILE A 32 -7.20 -0.61 -3.82
CA ILE A 32 -8.25 -1.57 -3.47
C ILE A 32 -7.63 -2.96 -3.24
N ALA A 33 -6.68 -3.35 -4.10
CA ALA A 33 -5.95 -4.61 -3.92
C ALA A 33 -5.17 -4.64 -2.59
N ALA A 34 -4.55 -3.54 -2.19
CA ALA A 34 -3.88 -3.41 -0.90
C ALA A 34 -4.85 -3.57 0.28
N LEU A 35 -6.01 -2.89 0.23
CA LEU A 35 -7.05 -3.04 1.24
C LEU A 35 -7.46 -4.51 1.39
N LEU A 36 -7.75 -5.20 0.28
CA LEU A 36 -8.18 -6.60 0.30
C LEU A 36 -7.04 -7.58 0.63
N ALA A 37 -5.79 -7.20 0.38
CA ALA A 37 -4.60 -7.97 0.76
C ALA A 37 -4.15 -7.75 2.22
N ASP A 38 -4.86 -6.91 2.98
CA ASP A 38 -4.49 -6.48 4.34
C ASP A 38 -3.10 -5.82 4.40
N GLN A 39 -2.83 -4.96 3.42
CA GLN A 39 -1.58 -4.21 3.26
C GLN A 39 -1.85 -2.71 3.34
N HIS A 40 -0.85 -1.93 3.75
CA HIS A 40 -0.88 -0.46 3.76
C HIS A 40 -0.21 0.10 2.49
N VAL A 41 -0.50 1.36 2.13
CA VAL A 41 -0.01 1.98 0.89
C VAL A 41 0.69 3.30 1.18
N LEU A 42 1.81 3.51 0.50
CA LEU A 42 2.52 4.78 0.43
C LEU A 42 2.28 5.40 -0.97
N LEU A 43 1.64 6.57 -1.01
CA LEU A 43 1.43 7.35 -2.22
C LEU A 43 2.53 8.40 -2.35
N GLU A 44 3.32 8.34 -3.39
CA GLU A 44 4.34 9.34 -3.70
C GLU A 44 3.95 10.12 -4.95
N GLY A 45 3.99 11.43 -4.88
CA GLY A 45 3.66 12.27 -6.04
C GLY A 45 3.76 13.74 -5.72
N LEU A 46 3.76 14.54 -6.76
CA LEU A 46 3.89 15.99 -6.69
C LEU A 46 2.69 16.66 -5.98
N PRO A 47 2.82 17.88 -5.47
CA PRO A 47 1.69 18.65 -4.97
C PRO A 47 0.62 18.81 -6.05
N GLY A 48 -0.64 18.90 -5.64
CA GLY A 48 -1.76 19.09 -6.58
C GLY A 48 -2.24 17.84 -7.31
N THR A 49 -1.63 16.66 -7.12
CA THR A 49 -2.06 15.41 -7.75
C THR A 49 -3.19 14.69 -6.98
N ALA A 50 -4.07 15.42 -6.33
CA ALA A 50 -5.31 14.98 -5.67
C ALA A 50 -5.16 13.79 -4.68
N LYS A 51 -3.97 13.55 -4.09
CA LYS A 51 -3.73 12.41 -3.19
C LYS A 51 -4.67 12.37 -1.97
N SER A 52 -4.92 13.53 -1.36
CA SER A 52 -5.82 13.61 -0.20
C SER A 52 -7.27 13.33 -0.60
N LEU A 53 -7.73 13.94 -1.69
CA LEU A 53 -9.07 13.70 -2.25
C LEU A 53 -9.26 12.21 -2.61
N PHE A 54 -8.25 11.59 -3.20
CA PHE A 54 -8.26 10.16 -3.51
C PHE A 54 -8.57 9.31 -2.26
N VAL A 55 -7.90 9.58 -1.13
CA VAL A 55 -8.11 8.81 0.10
C VAL A 55 -9.48 9.06 0.71
N GLU A 56 -9.96 10.31 0.69
CA GLU A 56 -11.29 10.68 1.18
C GLU A 56 -12.40 9.99 0.38
N VAL A 57 -12.29 10.01 -0.95
CA VAL A 57 -13.21 9.32 -1.87
C VAL A 57 -13.17 7.80 -1.64
N PHE A 58 -11.99 7.23 -1.51
CA PHE A 58 -11.82 5.81 -1.26
C PHE A 58 -12.50 5.37 0.05
N GLN A 59 -12.29 6.12 1.13
CA GLN A 59 -12.91 5.83 2.43
C GLN A 59 -14.43 5.96 2.36
N ARG A 60 -14.96 7.00 1.68
CA ARG A 60 -16.40 7.26 1.61
C ARG A 60 -17.17 6.15 0.88
N ALA A 61 -16.50 5.44 -0.03
CA ALA A 61 -17.11 4.28 -0.71
C ALA A 61 -17.29 3.05 0.21
N VAL A 62 -16.86 3.14 1.49
CA VAL A 62 -16.97 2.06 2.49
C VAL A 62 -17.90 2.48 3.63
N SER A 63 -19.05 1.79 3.79
CA SER A 63 -19.96 2.02 4.90
C SER A 63 -19.46 1.48 6.24
N ASP A 64 -20.04 1.97 7.31
CA ASP A 64 -19.75 1.58 8.70
C ASP A 64 -18.29 1.77 9.10
N SER A 65 -17.55 2.59 8.35
CA SER A 65 -16.14 2.86 8.59
C SER A 65 -15.93 4.20 9.30
N GLN A 66 -14.87 4.25 10.10
CA GLN A 66 -14.37 5.48 10.70
C GLN A 66 -13.05 5.87 10.03
N ALA A 67 -12.91 7.14 9.68
CA ALA A 67 -11.69 7.65 9.05
C ALA A 67 -11.13 8.85 9.80
N VAL A 68 -9.82 9.08 9.63
CA VAL A 68 -9.13 10.26 10.09
C VAL A 68 -8.06 10.67 9.11
N ARG A 69 -7.91 11.99 8.92
CA ARG A 69 -6.76 12.59 8.24
C ARG A 69 -5.84 13.22 9.27
N ILE A 70 -4.59 12.85 9.24
CA ILE A 70 -3.52 13.35 10.11
C ILE A 70 -2.47 14.00 9.20
N GLN A 71 -2.35 15.32 9.28
CA GLN A 71 -1.31 16.03 8.58
C GLN A 71 -0.05 16.06 9.43
N MET A 72 1.04 15.51 8.91
CA MET A 72 2.31 15.50 9.62
C MET A 72 3.03 16.83 9.48
N THR A 73 3.57 17.29 10.59
CA THR A 73 4.45 18.46 10.74
C THR A 73 5.60 18.12 11.67
N ALA A 74 6.64 18.96 11.70
CA ALA A 74 7.83 18.69 12.50
C ALA A 74 7.58 18.73 14.02
N ASP A 75 6.49 19.30 14.46
CA ASP A 75 6.10 19.48 15.87
C ASP A 75 5.09 18.44 16.37
N VAL A 76 4.49 17.62 15.50
CA VAL A 76 3.54 16.56 15.88
C VAL A 76 4.23 15.51 16.76
N LYS A 77 3.66 15.29 17.94
CA LYS A 77 4.17 14.33 18.92
C LYS A 77 3.43 13.00 18.85
N PRO A 78 4.00 11.89 19.31
CA PRO A 78 3.30 10.60 19.37
C PRO A 78 1.96 10.68 20.12
N MET A 79 1.89 11.44 21.21
CA MET A 79 0.67 11.60 22.01
C MET A 79 -0.48 12.27 21.24
N ASP A 80 -0.17 13.12 20.29
CA ASP A 80 -1.18 13.79 19.45
C ASP A 80 -1.88 12.80 18.50
N LEU A 81 -1.25 11.66 18.25
CA LEU A 81 -1.78 10.60 17.37
C LEU A 81 -2.54 9.53 18.15
N VAL A 82 -1.97 9.11 19.27
CA VAL A 82 -2.42 7.92 20.00
C VAL A 82 -3.18 8.27 21.26
N GLY A 83 -3.02 9.48 21.80
CA GLY A 83 -3.69 9.96 23.01
C GLY A 83 -2.77 10.03 24.23
N VAL A 84 -3.34 10.53 25.32
CA VAL A 84 -2.60 10.88 26.53
C VAL A 84 -3.43 10.66 27.78
N LYS A 85 -2.78 10.42 28.92
CA LYS A 85 -3.42 10.49 30.23
C LYS A 85 -3.46 11.92 30.72
N VAL A 86 -4.65 12.40 31.04
CA VAL A 86 -4.90 13.74 31.58
C VAL A 86 -5.43 13.63 33.01
N TYR A 87 -4.87 14.42 33.91
CA TYR A 87 -5.35 14.47 35.29
C TYR A 87 -6.69 15.23 35.32
N ASN A 88 -7.73 14.58 35.89
CA ASN A 88 -9.04 15.18 36.09
C ASN A 88 -9.17 15.66 37.55
N PRO A 89 -9.11 16.97 37.78
CA PRO A 89 -9.20 17.53 39.13
C PRO A 89 -10.53 17.24 39.83
N SER A 90 -11.61 17.09 39.07
CA SER A 90 -12.95 16.86 39.61
C SER A 90 -13.11 15.45 40.16
N THR A 91 -12.42 14.47 39.59
CA THR A 91 -12.49 13.07 40.04
C THR A 91 -11.27 12.65 40.85
N GLY A 92 -10.19 13.45 40.85
CA GLY A 92 -8.90 13.13 41.49
C GLY A 92 -8.17 11.96 40.78
N ARG A 93 -8.54 11.63 39.52
CA ARG A 93 -8.00 10.49 38.80
C ARG A 93 -7.40 10.94 37.47
N PHE A 94 -6.60 10.05 36.88
CA PHE A 94 -6.15 10.21 35.49
C PHE A 94 -7.14 9.56 34.55
N ASP A 95 -7.75 10.37 33.69
CA ASP A 95 -8.59 9.94 32.59
C ASP A 95 -7.72 9.77 31.34
N PHE A 96 -8.17 8.97 30.40
CA PHE A 96 -7.48 8.75 29.13
C PHE A 96 -8.23 9.47 28.01
N GLU A 97 -7.56 10.41 27.36
CA GLU A 97 -8.03 11.04 26.12
C GLU A 97 -7.46 10.28 24.92
N GLU A 98 -8.36 9.65 24.15
CA GLU A 98 -8.00 8.88 22.97
C GLU A 98 -7.55 9.79 21.84
N GLY A 99 -6.42 9.41 21.21
CA GLY A 99 -5.92 10.10 20.03
C GLY A 99 -6.68 9.74 18.75
N PRO A 100 -6.49 10.53 17.70
CA PRO A 100 -7.25 10.40 16.44
C PRO A 100 -7.07 9.06 15.72
N MET A 101 -6.02 8.28 16.00
CA MET A 101 -5.82 6.96 15.38
C MET A 101 -6.66 5.84 16.02
N ILE A 102 -7.13 6.04 17.25
CA ILE A 102 -7.88 5.01 17.98
C ILE A 102 -9.26 4.85 17.37
N GLY A 103 -9.71 3.60 17.20
CA GLY A 103 -11.03 3.29 16.66
C GLY A 103 -11.24 3.61 15.16
N LYS A 104 -10.19 3.99 14.42
CA LYS A 104 -10.31 4.33 12.99
C LYS A 104 -9.92 3.16 12.09
N ASN A 105 -10.79 2.90 11.10
CA ASN A 105 -10.54 1.90 10.05
C ASN A 105 -9.58 2.43 8.97
N PHE A 106 -9.75 3.72 8.60
CA PHE A 106 -8.97 4.38 7.58
C PHE A 106 -8.19 5.54 8.18
N VAL A 107 -6.88 5.52 8.02
CA VAL A 107 -5.99 6.58 8.48
C VAL A 107 -5.21 7.14 7.29
N LEU A 108 -5.51 8.38 6.93
CA LEU A 108 -4.69 9.14 6.00
C LEU A 108 -3.59 9.84 6.77
N VAL A 109 -2.34 9.45 6.53
CA VAL A 109 -1.15 10.10 7.07
C VAL A 109 -0.58 11.00 5.99
N ASP A 110 -0.97 12.27 6.00
CA ASP A 110 -0.57 13.22 4.98
C ASP A 110 0.83 13.78 5.26
N LYS A 111 1.72 13.76 4.24
CA LYS A 111 3.11 14.20 4.30
C LYS A 111 3.93 13.47 5.38
N ILE A 112 3.88 12.14 5.38
CA ILE A 112 4.52 11.28 6.41
C ILE A 112 6.01 11.58 6.60
N ASN A 113 6.71 12.05 5.56
CA ASN A 113 8.12 12.43 5.59
C ASN A 113 8.41 13.73 6.36
N ARG A 114 7.38 14.43 6.89
CA ARG A 114 7.53 15.56 7.83
C ARG A 114 7.48 15.13 9.30
N ALA A 115 7.10 13.88 9.57
CA ALA A 115 6.96 13.37 10.92
C ALA A 115 8.32 13.19 11.60
N PRO A 116 8.49 13.63 12.87
CA PRO A 116 9.65 13.26 13.67
C PRO A 116 9.73 11.74 13.83
N GLY A 117 10.95 11.20 13.97
CA GLY A 117 11.18 9.75 14.03
C GLY A 117 10.38 9.01 15.12
N LYS A 118 10.16 9.64 16.29
CA LYS A 118 9.35 9.07 17.37
C LYS A 118 7.87 8.98 16.99
N THR A 119 7.35 10.00 16.33
CA THR A 119 5.96 10.08 15.85
C THR A 119 5.72 9.08 14.71
N LEU A 120 6.67 9.02 13.78
CA LEU A 120 6.68 7.99 12.73
C LEU A 120 6.63 6.58 13.31
N SER A 121 7.42 6.30 14.34
CA SER A 121 7.44 4.99 15.02
C SER A 121 6.08 4.60 15.61
N ALA A 122 5.31 5.55 16.14
CA ALA A 122 3.97 5.29 16.67
C ALA A 122 3.00 4.85 15.58
N VAL A 123 3.01 5.53 14.42
CA VAL A 123 2.20 5.14 13.23
C VAL A 123 2.58 3.74 12.77
N LEU A 124 3.87 3.49 12.59
CA LEU A 124 4.39 2.23 12.06
C LEU A 124 4.13 1.03 13.00
N SER A 125 4.14 1.24 14.31
CA SER A 125 3.77 0.19 15.28
C SER A 125 2.29 -0.17 15.15
N GLY A 126 1.39 0.81 15.07
CA GLY A 126 -0.04 0.57 14.82
C GLY A 126 -0.29 -0.20 13.53
N MET A 127 0.45 0.12 12.45
CA MET A 127 0.35 -0.60 11.18
C MET A 127 0.72 -2.09 11.30
N GLN A 128 1.78 -2.40 12.04
CA GLN A 128 2.32 -3.76 12.12
C GLN A 128 1.61 -4.62 13.17
N GLU A 129 1.35 -4.05 14.35
CA GLU A 129 0.87 -4.80 15.51
C GLU A 129 -0.66 -4.82 15.62
N ARG A 130 -1.36 -3.96 14.87
CA ARG A 130 -2.82 -3.78 14.93
C ARG A 130 -3.30 -3.40 16.34
N ARG A 131 -2.40 -2.83 17.11
CA ARG A 131 -2.63 -2.35 18.47
C ARG A 131 -1.70 -1.20 18.81
N ILE A 132 -2.12 -0.40 19.77
CA ILE A 132 -1.37 0.75 20.26
C ILE A 132 -1.25 0.61 21.76
N TYR A 133 -0.05 0.85 22.29
CA TYR A 133 0.23 0.83 23.74
C TYR A 133 0.46 2.25 24.26
N ILE A 134 -0.34 2.68 25.23
CA ILE A 134 -0.23 4.00 25.81
C ILE A 134 -0.30 3.88 27.32
N SER A 135 0.76 4.34 27.99
CA SER A 135 0.82 4.35 29.46
C SER A 135 0.42 3.02 30.11
N GLY A 136 0.84 1.89 29.53
CA GLY A 136 0.57 0.54 30.02
C GLY A 136 -0.81 -0.02 29.65
N ARG A 137 -1.60 0.69 28.87
CA ARG A 137 -2.90 0.20 28.36
C ARG A 137 -2.77 -0.15 26.87
N GLU A 138 -3.34 -1.29 26.50
CA GLU A 138 -3.45 -1.73 25.10
C GLU A 138 -4.78 -1.30 24.49
N PHE A 139 -4.72 -0.78 23.26
CA PHE A 139 -5.87 -0.43 22.43
C PHE A 139 -5.78 -1.23 21.13
N ALA A 140 -6.70 -2.18 20.94
CA ALA A 140 -6.83 -2.88 19.67
C ALA A 140 -7.34 -1.93 18.59
N LEU A 141 -6.73 -1.99 17.42
CA LEU A 141 -7.22 -1.25 16.26
C LEU A 141 -8.29 -2.07 15.51
N PRO A 142 -9.24 -1.42 14.85
CA PRO A 142 -10.33 -2.11 14.18
C PRO A 142 -9.85 -2.96 12.99
N ASP A 143 -10.63 -3.93 12.55
CA ASP A 143 -10.42 -4.66 11.30
C ASP A 143 -11.57 -4.32 10.32
N PRO A 144 -11.30 -3.81 9.12
CA PRO A 144 -9.97 -3.49 8.58
C PRO A 144 -9.34 -2.25 9.24
N TYR A 145 -8.03 -2.27 9.39
CA TYR A 145 -7.22 -1.09 9.67
C TYR A 145 -6.35 -0.81 8.46
N PHE A 146 -6.55 0.31 7.81
CA PHE A 146 -5.88 0.61 6.54
C PHE A 146 -5.25 2.00 6.59
N VAL A 147 -3.94 2.04 6.48
CA VAL A 147 -3.17 3.29 6.44
C VAL A 147 -2.79 3.58 5.00
N MET A 148 -3.13 4.78 4.55
CA MET A 148 -2.62 5.38 3.33
C MET A 148 -1.76 6.58 3.73
N ALA A 149 -0.48 6.52 3.44
CA ALA A 149 0.43 7.63 3.70
C ALA A 149 0.75 8.37 2.41
N THR A 150 0.95 9.67 2.48
CA THR A 150 1.42 10.46 1.34
C THR A 150 2.81 11.00 1.60
N GLN A 151 3.62 11.11 0.56
CA GLN A 151 4.87 11.85 0.58
C GLN A 151 5.06 12.65 -0.70
N ASN A 152 5.80 13.75 -0.59
CA ASN A 152 6.17 14.58 -1.72
C ASN A 152 7.69 14.45 -1.94
N PRO A 153 8.13 13.98 -3.13
CA PRO A 153 9.54 13.75 -3.38
C PRO A 153 10.38 15.03 -3.54
N ILE A 154 9.76 16.17 -3.85
CA ILE A 154 10.46 17.44 -4.12
C ILE A 154 10.51 18.42 -2.95
N GLU A 155 9.78 18.15 -1.87
CA GLU A 155 9.88 18.99 -0.67
C GLU A 155 11.25 18.78 -0.01
N GLN A 156 12.02 19.86 0.14
CA GLN A 156 13.37 19.83 0.73
C GLN A 156 13.39 20.41 2.15
N GLU A 157 12.54 21.40 2.47
CA GLU A 157 12.49 22.01 3.79
C GLU A 157 11.55 21.26 4.74
N GLY A 158 12.05 20.98 5.95
CA GLY A 158 11.27 20.34 7.01
C GLY A 158 10.87 18.89 6.72
N VAL A 159 11.59 18.19 5.83
CA VAL A 159 11.38 16.80 5.52
C VAL A 159 12.53 15.94 5.99
N TYR A 160 12.21 14.73 6.43
CA TYR A 160 13.17 13.69 6.80
C TYR A 160 13.02 12.54 5.80
N PRO A 161 14.13 12.03 5.23
CA PRO A 161 14.05 10.81 4.44
C PRO A 161 13.48 9.69 5.31
N LEU A 162 12.47 8.99 4.78
CA LEU A 162 11.92 7.85 5.51
C LEU A 162 12.97 6.73 5.58
N PRO A 163 13.29 6.22 6.78
CA PRO A 163 14.19 5.08 6.90
C PRO A 163 13.68 3.87 6.11
N GLU A 164 14.55 3.10 5.50
CA GLU A 164 14.20 1.89 4.74
C GLU A 164 13.33 0.92 5.55
N ALA A 165 13.65 0.72 6.82
CA ALA A 165 12.87 -0.10 7.75
C ALA A 165 11.44 0.43 7.97
N ALA A 166 11.21 1.72 7.76
CA ALA A 166 9.88 2.34 7.84
C ALA A 166 9.08 2.08 6.56
N VAL A 167 9.68 2.33 5.40
CA VAL A 167 9.00 2.14 4.11
C VAL A 167 8.73 0.65 3.81
N ASP A 168 9.56 -0.27 4.28
CA ASP A 168 9.36 -1.73 4.15
C ASP A 168 8.06 -2.24 4.80
N ARG A 169 7.46 -1.46 5.71
CA ARG A 169 6.17 -1.79 6.36
C ARG A 169 4.96 -1.50 5.48
N PHE A 170 5.09 -0.68 4.46
CA PHE A 170 4.04 -0.49 3.46
C PHE A 170 4.03 -1.66 2.49
N GLY A 171 2.85 -2.19 2.17
CA GLY A 171 2.71 -3.28 1.19
C GLY A 171 3.12 -2.86 -0.21
N GLY A 172 2.77 -1.63 -0.61
CA GLY A 172 3.11 -1.06 -1.89
C GLY A 172 3.41 0.44 -1.83
N LYS A 173 4.32 0.90 -2.69
CA LYS A 173 4.57 2.30 -2.98
C LYS A 173 4.05 2.61 -4.38
N LEU A 174 3.04 3.49 -4.46
CA LEU A 174 2.38 3.90 -5.69
C LEU A 174 2.82 5.31 -6.07
N ILE A 175 3.33 5.46 -7.27
CA ILE A 175 3.74 6.77 -7.81
C ILE A 175 2.51 7.39 -8.47
N VAL A 176 2.15 8.59 -8.03
CA VAL A 176 1.05 9.38 -8.56
C VAL A 176 1.63 10.38 -9.58
N PRO A 177 1.53 10.13 -10.87
CA PRO A 177 2.05 11.02 -11.91
C PRO A 177 1.15 12.26 -12.04
N TYR A 178 1.53 13.20 -12.90
CA TYR A 178 0.58 14.17 -13.42
C TYR A 178 -0.49 13.47 -14.25
N ALA A 179 -1.68 14.06 -14.32
CA ALA A 179 -2.72 13.65 -15.23
C ALA A 179 -2.28 13.81 -16.69
N THR A 180 -2.82 13.02 -17.59
CA THR A 180 -2.65 13.21 -19.03
C THR A 180 -3.49 14.40 -19.50
N ALA A 181 -3.22 14.93 -20.69
CA ALA A 181 -4.01 16.05 -21.25
C ALA A 181 -5.50 15.71 -21.30
N GLU A 182 -5.84 14.50 -21.71
CA GLU A 182 -7.22 14.01 -21.79
C GLU A 182 -7.86 13.90 -20.40
N GLU A 183 -7.08 13.48 -19.40
CA GLU A 183 -7.54 13.42 -18.00
C GLU A 183 -7.72 14.84 -17.43
N GLU A 184 -6.83 15.80 -17.77
CA GLU A 184 -6.96 17.19 -17.35
C GLU A 184 -8.21 17.86 -17.96
N GLU A 185 -8.51 17.62 -19.23
CA GLU A 185 -9.76 18.06 -19.88
C GLU A 185 -10.99 17.47 -19.19
N ALA A 186 -10.93 16.18 -18.85
CA ALA A 186 -12.02 15.50 -18.14
C ALA A 186 -12.19 16.05 -16.69
N ILE A 187 -11.09 16.41 -16.02
CA ILE A 187 -11.12 17.07 -14.71
C ILE A 187 -11.83 18.41 -14.80
N LEU A 188 -11.46 19.24 -15.78
CA LEU A 188 -12.09 20.56 -15.99
C LEU A 188 -13.57 20.47 -16.37
N SER A 189 -14.00 19.35 -16.93
CA SER A 189 -15.40 19.12 -17.33
C SER A 189 -16.22 18.42 -16.24
N ASN A 190 -15.63 18.09 -15.09
CA ASN A 190 -16.31 17.32 -14.04
C ASN A 190 -17.03 18.26 -13.06
N GLU A 191 -18.33 18.43 -13.25
CA GLU A 191 -19.19 19.29 -12.40
C GLU A 191 -19.15 18.91 -10.90
N ALA A 192 -18.83 17.66 -10.56
CA ALA A 192 -18.68 17.25 -9.17
C ALA A 192 -17.53 17.99 -8.46
N LEU A 193 -16.53 18.46 -9.20
CA LEU A 193 -15.38 19.21 -8.66
C LEU A 193 -15.71 20.70 -8.41
N ASP A 194 -16.83 21.21 -8.91
CA ASP A 194 -17.30 22.57 -8.62
C ASP A 194 -17.93 22.63 -7.21
N GLU A 195 -18.30 21.48 -6.65
CA GLU A 195 -18.81 21.41 -5.29
C GLU A 195 -17.71 21.63 -4.26
N ARG A 196 -18.07 22.25 -3.11
CA ARG A 196 -17.14 22.45 -2.00
C ARG A 196 -16.53 21.16 -1.48
N ASP A 197 -17.32 20.10 -1.47
CA ASP A 197 -16.98 18.78 -0.96
C ASP A 197 -17.27 17.71 -2.04
N PRO A 198 -16.43 17.59 -3.07
CA PRO A 198 -16.66 16.69 -4.22
C PRO A 198 -16.90 15.23 -3.83
N GLN A 199 -16.28 14.79 -2.74
CA GLN A 199 -16.44 13.44 -2.22
C GLN A 199 -17.88 13.09 -1.78
N ASN A 200 -18.79 14.08 -1.64
CA ASN A 200 -20.18 13.85 -1.23
C ASN A 200 -21.01 13.13 -2.31
N VAL A 201 -20.60 13.15 -3.57
CA VAL A 201 -21.27 12.40 -4.65
C VAL A 201 -20.99 10.88 -4.58
N VAL A 202 -19.98 10.49 -3.81
CA VAL A 202 -19.58 9.09 -3.64
C VAL A 202 -20.53 8.38 -2.68
N GLN A 203 -21.05 7.24 -3.10
CA GLN A 203 -21.95 6.41 -2.29
C GLN A 203 -21.19 5.21 -1.73
N PRO A 204 -21.49 4.77 -0.51
CA PRO A 204 -20.95 3.53 0.04
C PRO A 204 -21.43 2.33 -0.79
N VAL A 205 -20.50 1.50 -1.25
CA VAL A 205 -20.81 0.31 -2.06
C VAL A 205 -20.33 -0.99 -1.43
N VAL A 206 -19.59 -0.91 -0.33
CA VAL A 206 -19.13 -2.06 0.44
C VAL A 206 -19.06 -1.69 1.92
N SER A 207 -19.42 -2.61 2.81
CA SER A 207 -19.30 -2.38 4.26
C SER A 207 -17.95 -2.90 4.79
N VAL A 208 -17.54 -2.39 5.96
CA VAL A 208 -16.41 -2.91 6.74
C VAL A 208 -16.49 -4.42 6.90
N LYS A 209 -17.66 -4.95 7.27
CA LYS A 209 -17.89 -6.40 7.44
C LYS A 209 -17.62 -7.17 6.14
N GLN A 210 -18.14 -6.67 5.01
CA GLN A 210 -17.94 -7.32 3.72
C GLN A 210 -16.44 -7.33 3.31
N ILE A 211 -15.69 -6.28 3.63
CA ILE A 211 -14.24 -6.26 3.37
C ILE A 211 -13.53 -7.37 4.14
N VAL A 212 -13.86 -7.56 5.42
CA VAL A 212 -13.27 -8.63 6.24
C VAL A 212 -13.64 -10.02 5.69
N GLU A 213 -14.90 -10.21 5.31
CA GLU A 213 -15.36 -11.46 4.69
C GLU A 213 -14.65 -11.75 3.35
N LEU A 214 -14.48 -10.72 2.50
CA LEU A 214 -13.74 -10.85 1.24
C LEU A 214 -12.27 -11.18 1.46
N ARG A 215 -11.59 -10.54 2.42
CA ARG A 215 -10.21 -10.88 2.81
C ARG A 215 -10.07 -12.36 3.17
N GLN A 216 -10.97 -12.86 4.01
CA GLN A 216 -10.98 -14.26 4.42
C GLN A 216 -11.27 -15.20 3.25
N ALA A 217 -12.23 -14.84 2.41
CA ALA A 217 -12.58 -15.61 1.22
C ALA A 217 -11.40 -15.71 0.24
N ILE A 218 -10.73 -14.61 -0.06
CA ILE A 218 -9.54 -14.57 -0.92
C ILE A 218 -8.41 -15.42 -0.30
N LYS A 219 -8.16 -15.26 1.00
CA LYS A 219 -7.10 -16.00 1.70
C LYS A 219 -7.29 -17.50 1.66
N LYS A 220 -8.53 -17.97 1.77
CA LYS A 220 -8.89 -19.39 1.76
C LYS A 220 -9.13 -19.95 0.36
N GLY A 221 -9.72 -19.13 -0.53
CA GLY A 221 -10.21 -19.57 -1.84
C GLY A 221 -9.23 -19.39 -3.00
N VAL A 222 -8.17 -18.57 -2.85
CA VAL A 222 -7.18 -18.39 -3.91
C VAL A 222 -5.87 -19.08 -3.55
N PHE A 223 -5.59 -20.14 -4.28
CA PHE A 223 -4.39 -20.95 -4.10
C PHE A 223 -3.15 -20.28 -4.69
N VAL A 224 -2.01 -20.46 -4.05
CA VAL A 224 -0.71 -20.05 -4.60
C VAL A 224 0.08 -21.30 -4.90
N SER A 225 0.28 -21.62 -6.17
CA SER A 225 0.96 -22.82 -6.64
C SER A 225 2.40 -22.90 -6.10
N PRO A 226 3.02 -24.07 -6.03
CA PRO A 226 4.44 -24.19 -5.73
C PRO A 226 5.31 -23.37 -6.66
N ALA A 227 5.02 -23.36 -7.97
CA ALA A 227 5.73 -22.55 -8.96
C ALA A 227 5.58 -21.04 -8.70
N ALA A 228 4.37 -20.55 -8.42
CA ALA A 228 4.17 -19.16 -8.07
C ALA A 228 4.91 -18.77 -6.77
N LYS A 229 4.96 -19.66 -5.77
CA LYS A 229 5.76 -19.43 -4.56
C LYS A 229 7.24 -19.37 -4.85
N GLN A 230 7.77 -20.30 -5.66
CA GLN A 230 9.17 -20.33 -6.08
C GLN A 230 9.52 -19.06 -6.86
N TYR A 231 8.63 -18.62 -7.76
CA TYR A 231 8.83 -17.39 -8.52
C TYR A 231 8.87 -16.14 -7.62
N ILE A 232 7.96 -16.01 -6.65
CA ILE A 232 7.98 -14.93 -5.65
C ILE A 232 9.32 -14.93 -4.89
N VAL A 233 9.77 -16.11 -4.45
CA VAL A 233 11.05 -16.25 -3.74
C VAL A 233 12.21 -15.84 -4.65
N ALA A 234 12.24 -16.32 -5.90
CA ALA A 234 13.27 -16.01 -6.86
C ALA A 234 13.38 -14.51 -7.15
N LEU A 235 12.23 -13.83 -7.39
CA LEU A 235 12.19 -12.37 -7.59
C LEU A 235 12.80 -11.61 -6.40
N VAL A 236 12.38 -11.95 -5.18
CA VAL A 236 12.87 -11.25 -3.98
C VAL A 236 14.34 -11.58 -3.71
N ARG A 237 14.77 -12.81 -3.89
CA ARG A 237 16.19 -13.19 -3.75
C ARG A 237 17.09 -12.51 -4.79
N ALA A 238 16.59 -12.32 -6.00
CA ALA A 238 17.30 -11.60 -7.06
C ALA A 238 17.57 -10.11 -6.71
N THR A 239 16.79 -9.51 -5.79
CA THR A 239 17.08 -8.15 -5.28
C THR A 239 18.25 -8.10 -4.29
N ARG A 240 18.73 -9.25 -3.76
CA ARG A 240 19.72 -9.30 -2.69
C ARG A 240 21.12 -9.47 -3.26
N PRO A 241 22.04 -8.50 -3.07
CA PRO A 241 23.37 -8.52 -3.69
C PRO A 241 24.23 -9.71 -3.25
N ASP A 242 24.09 -10.15 -1.98
CA ASP A 242 24.97 -11.18 -1.39
C ASP A 242 24.62 -12.62 -1.79
N LEU A 243 23.52 -12.83 -2.53
CA LEU A 243 23.10 -14.17 -2.93
C LEU A 243 23.61 -14.53 -4.33
N ALA A 244 24.54 -15.50 -4.40
CA ALA A 244 25.17 -15.97 -5.64
C ALA A 244 24.20 -16.67 -6.63
N GLU A 245 23.06 -17.16 -6.15
CA GLU A 245 22.13 -18.02 -6.90
C GLU A 245 21.55 -17.39 -8.18
N HIS A 246 21.65 -16.06 -8.35
CA HIS A 246 21.17 -15.35 -9.53
C HIS A 246 22.26 -14.51 -10.19
N ALA A 247 23.54 -14.90 -10.02
CA ALA A 247 24.66 -14.19 -10.61
C ALA A 247 24.58 -14.07 -12.14
N ASP A 248 24.02 -15.10 -12.80
CA ASP A 248 23.86 -15.09 -14.27
C ASP A 248 22.76 -14.13 -14.74
N VAL A 249 21.68 -13.99 -13.97
CA VAL A 249 20.62 -13.00 -14.21
C VAL A 249 21.17 -11.59 -14.03
N ALA A 250 22.05 -11.40 -13.07
CA ALA A 250 22.66 -10.11 -12.74
C ALA A 250 23.61 -9.58 -13.81
N LYS A 251 24.24 -10.47 -14.59
CA LYS A 251 25.19 -10.08 -15.66
C LYS A 251 24.50 -9.68 -16.97
N GLN A 252 23.22 -10.05 -17.14
CA GLN A 252 22.41 -9.63 -18.27
C GLN A 252 21.86 -8.22 -18.01
N ASP A 253 21.81 -7.33 -18.95
CA ASP A 253 21.37 -5.92 -18.81
C ASP A 253 22.28 -4.98 -17.97
N GLY A 254 23.60 -5.14 -18.08
CA GLY A 254 24.55 -4.17 -17.51
C GLY A 254 24.72 -4.20 -16.00
N GLY A 255 24.45 -5.35 -15.36
CA GLY A 255 24.90 -5.57 -13.98
C GLY A 255 24.03 -4.89 -12.90
N PHE A 256 22.70 -4.90 -13.04
CA PHE A 256 21.81 -4.28 -12.05
C PHE A 256 22.03 -4.77 -10.61
N LYS A 257 22.57 -6.01 -10.42
CA LYS A 257 22.93 -6.54 -9.11
C LYS A 257 24.05 -5.72 -8.46
N ASP A 258 25.00 -5.25 -9.27
CA ASP A 258 26.10 -4.41 -8.79
C ASP A 258 25.62 -3.00 -8.36
N MET A 259 24.42 -2.60 -8.81
CA MET A 259 23.79 -1.33 -8.44
C MET A 259 23.03 -1.39 -7.12
N ILE A 260 22.66 -2.59 -6.63
CA ILE A 260 21.84 -2.75 -5.43
C ILE A 260 22.76 -2.83 -4.20
N GLU A 261 22.46 -2.01 -3.19
CA GLU A 261 23.08 -2.05 -1.87
C GLU A 261 22.24 -2.92 -0.91
N VAL A 262 20.93 -2.69 -0.88
CA VAL A 262 20.00 -3.41 0.00
C VAL A 262 18.85 -3.97 -0.81
N GLY A 263 18.57 -5.26 -0.65
CA GLY A 263 17.45 -5.94 -1.28
C GLY A 263 16.26 -6.15 -0.36
N SER A 264 15.15 -6.57 -0.95
CA SER A 264 13.87 -6.76 -0.25
C SER A 264 13.93 -7.85 0.83
N SER A 265 13.22 -7.61 1.94
CA SER A 265 13.01 -8.56 3.03
C SER A 265 11.92 -9.60 2.70
N VAL A 266 11.63 -10.50 3.65
CA VAL A 266 10.50 -11.45 3.55
C VAL A 266 9.15 -10.72 3.50
N ARG A 267 9.05 -9.49 4.00
CA ARG A 267 7.83 -8.68 3.86
C ARG A 267 7.46 -8.45 2.40
N GLY A 268 8.45 -8.24 1.52
CA GLY A 268 8.20 -8.17 0.08
C GLY A 268 7.56 -9.44 -0.50
N GLN A 269 8.03 -10.63 -0.09
CA GLN A 269 7.41 -11.90 -0.50
C GLN A 269 5.95 -12.02 -0.05
N LEU A 270 5.68 -11.63 1.21
CA LEU A 270 4.33 -11.67 1.77
C LEU A 270 3.39 -10.68 1.07
N ALA A 271 3.89 -9.48 0.76
CA ALA A 271 3.13 -8.48 0.02
C ALA A 271 2.84 -8.94 -1.41
N LEU A 272 3.85 -9.40 -2.17
CA LEU A 272 3.66 -9.98 -3.52
C LEU A 272 2.58 -11.06 -3.52
N ARG A 273 2.66 -12.01 -2.58
CA ARG A 273 1.66 -13.07 -2.43
C ARG A 273 0.26 -12.52 -2.16
N GLY A 274 0.14 -11.52 -1.27
CA GLY A 274 -1.13 -10.90 -0.91
C GLY A 274 -1.78 -10.21 -2.09
N PHE A 275 -1.07 -9.31 -2.75
CA PHE A 275 -1.55 -8.59 -3.93
C PHE A 275 -1.90 -9.53 -5.09
N ALA A 276 -1.03 -10.50 -5.42
CA ALA A 276 -1.26 -11.45 -6.51
C ALA A 276 -2.52 -12.30 -6.28
N ARG A 277 -2.82 -12.70 -5.03
CA ARG A 277 -4.07 -13.40 -4.70
C ARG A 277 -5.29 -12.53 -4.99
N VAL A 278 -5.26 -11.26 -4.62
CA VAL A 278 -6.38 -10.34 -4.89
C VAL A 278 -6.57 -10.16 -6.39
N LEU A 279 -5.49 -9.93 -7.15
CA LEU A 279 -5.59 -9.79 -8.60
C LEU A 279 -6.14 -11.06 -9.28
N ALA A 280 -5.70 -12.23 -8.85
CA ALA A 280 -6.24 -13.49 -9.34
C ALA A 280 -7.75 -13.61 -9.07
N ALA A 281 -8.20 -13.26 -7.84
CA ALA A 281 -9.61 -13.27 -7.48
C ALA A 281 -10.44 -12.27 -8.31
N VAL A 282 -9.94 -11.04 -8.51
CA VAL A 282 -10.58 -10.02 -9.35
C VAL A 282 -10.73 -10.50 -10.81
N LYS A 283 -9.73 -11.24 -11.31
CA LYS A 283 -9.76 -11.86 -12.65
C LYS A 283 -10.58 -13.17 -12.69
N GLY A 284 -11.34 -13.48 -11.64
CA GLY A 284 -12.22 -14.65 -11.58
C GLY A 284 -11.51 -15.99 -11.32
N ARG A 285 -10.20 -15.99 -10.98
CA ARG A 285 -9.42 -17.21 -10.82
C ARG A 285 -9.25 -17.60 -9.34
N ALA A 286 -9.27 -18.90 -9.08
CA ALA A 286 -9.01 -19.45 -7.75
C ALA A 286 -7.52 -19.80 -7.52
N TYR A 287 -6.64 -19.35 -8.39
CA TYR A 287 -5.20 -19.59 -8.31
C TYR A 287 -4.40 -18.41 -8.87
N VAL A 288 -3.22 -18.20 -8.31
CA VAL A 288 -2.27 -17.15 -8.71
C VAL A 288 -1.42 -17.66 -9.88
N LEU A 289 -1.31 -16.83 -10.90
CA LEU A 289 -0.38 -16.99 -12.02
C LEU A 289 0.88 -16.13 -11.80
N PRO A 290 2.01 -16.48 -12.41
CA PRO A 290 3.22 -15.65 -12.40
C PRO A 290 3.00 -14.22 -12.89
N GLU A 291 2.14 -14.04 -13.88
CA GLU A 291 1.76 -12.73 -14.42
C GLU A 291 1.10 -11.82 -13.36
N ASP A 292 0.31 -12.39 -12.44
CA ASP A 292 -0.25 -11.62 -11.32
C ASP A 292 0.82 -11.13 -10.37
N VAL A 293 1.90 -11.90 -10.22
CA VAL A 293 3.07 -11.50 -9.41
C VAL A 293 3.86 -10.42 -10.13
N GLN A 294 4.08 -10.56 -11.44
CA GLN A 294 4.80 -9.57 -12.26
C GLN A 294 4.11 -8.21 -12.23
N GLU A 295 2.79 -8.19 -12.35
CA GLU A 295 1.97 -6.99 -12.36
C GLU A 295 2.12 -6.15 -11.09
N VAL A 296 2.36 -6.78 -9.95
CA VAL A 296 2.53 -6.10 -8.66
C VAL A 296 3.98 -6.00 -8.20
N ALA A 297 4.92 -6.56 -8.96
CA ALA A 297 6.33 -6.60 -8.55
C ALA A 297 6.92 -5.20 -8.36
N LEU A 298 6.70 -4.31 -9.32
CA LEU A 298 7.26 -2.95 -9.27
C LEU A 298 6.72 -2.14 -8.07
N PRO A 299 5.40 -1.97 -7.88
CA PRO A 299 4.88 -1.21 -6.73
C PRO A 299 5.21 -1.85 -5.37
N VAL A 300 5.42 -3.17 -5.31
CA VAL A 300 5.76 -3.86 -4.07
C VAL A 300 7.26 -3.80 -3.77
N LEU A 301 8.13 -3.82 -4.76
CA LEU A 301 9.58 -3.95 -4.54
C LEU A 301 10.35 -2.62 -4.66
N ARG A 302 9.83 -1.59 -5.38
CA ARG A 302 10.55 -0.34 -5.64
C ARG A 302 11.06 0.39 -4.39
N HIS A 303 10.34 0.31 -3.30
CA HIS A 303 10.70 0.94 -2.02
C HIS A 303 11.45 0.00 -1.07
N ARG A 304 11.78 -1.20 -1.53
CA ARG A 304 12.51 -2.23 -0.78
C ARG A 304 13.88 -2.53 -1.38
N VAL A 305 14.20 -1.83 -2.47
CA VAL A 305 15.48 -1.96 -3.16
C VAL A 305 16.18 -0.61 -3.06
N ALA A 306 17.27 -0.55 -2.29
CA ALA A 306 18.14 0.60 -2.22
C ALA A 306 19.32 0.42 -3.17
N LEU A 307 19.66 1.48 -3.89
CA LEU A 307 20.81 1.49 -4.80
C LEU A 307 22.05 2.00 -4.10
N LYS A 308 23.21 1.53 -4.52
CA LYS A 308 24.50 2.08 -4.15
C LYS A 308 24.59 3.54 -4.61
N PHE A 309 25.36 4.32 -3.87
CA PHE A 309 25.52 5.75 -4.12
C PHE A 309 25.96 6.04 -5.56
N GLU A 310 26.93 5.28 -6.08
CA GLU A 310 27.46 5.45 -7.42
C GLU A 310 26.38 5.24 -8.50
N ALA A 311 25.57 4.21 -8.34
CA ALA A 311 24.48 3.92 -9.27
C ALA A 311 23.39 5.01 -9.25
N ALA A 312 23.06 5.52 -8.06
CA ALA A 312 22.14 6.63 -7.92
C ALA A 312 22.70 7.94 -8.51
N ALA A 313 23.99 8.21 -8.34
CA ALA A 313 24.68 9.34 -8.94
C ALA A 313 24.69 9.27 -10.47
N ASP A 314 24.77 8.07 -11.05
CA ASP A 314 24.65 7.81 -12.50
C ASP A 314 23.20 7.90 -13.02
N GLY A 315 22.25 8.33 -12.18
CA GLY A 315 20.83 8.49 -12.56
C GLY A 315 20.05 7.19 -12.67
N LYS A 316 20.57 6.08 -12.16
CA LYS A 316 19.83 4.81 -12.08
C LYS A 316 18.76 4.89 -11.01
N THR A 317 17.68 4.12 -11.19
CA THR A 317 16.53 4.11 -10.26
C THR A 317 16.25 2.68 -9.76
N SER A 318 15.65 2.58 -8.57
CA SER A 318 15.17 1.30 -8.04
C SER A 318 14.15 0.66 -8.98
N ASP A 319 13.35 1.46 -9.69
CA ASP A 319 12.38 1.00 -10.67
C ASP A 319 13.05 0.27 -11.84
N GLN A 320 14.17 0.81 -12.35
CA GLN A 320 14.95 0.17 -13.42
C GLN A 320 15.55 -1.16 -12.95
N ALA A 321 16.07 -1.20 -11.72
CA ALA A 321 16.60 -2.42 -11.14
C ALA A 321 15.52 -3.50 -10.97
N VAL A 322 14.36 -3.14 -10.42
CA VAL A 322 13.23 -4.07 -10.26
C VAL A 322 12.68 -4.53 -11.61
N ALA A 323 12.53 -3.63 -12.58
CA ALA A 323 12.06 -3.97 -13.93
C ALA A 323 13.00 -4.97 -14.62
N SER A 324 14.31 -4.76 -14.49
CA SER A 324 15.31 -5.70 -15.01
C SER A 324 15.22 -7.07 -14.33
N ILE A 325 15.06 -7.11 -13.00
CA ILE A 325 14.86 -8.37 -12.26
C ILE A 325 13.64 -9.13 -12.78
N VAL A 326 12.48 -8.44 -12.91
CA VAL A 326 11.24 -9.05 -13.39
C VAL A 326 11.39 -9.60 -14.81
N LYS A 327 12.14 -8.91 -15.67
CA LYS A 327 12.40 -9.34 -17.05
C LYS A 327 13.26 -10.61 -17.13
N HIS A 328 14.25 -10.74 -16.23
CA HIS A 328 15.26 -11.81 -16.33
C HIS A 328 14.97 -13.02 -15.43
N VAL A 329 14.27 -12.84 -14.31
CA VAL A 329 13.84 -13.97 -13.48
C VAL A 329 12.70 -14.71 -14.17
N LYS A 330 13.04 -15.88 -14.74
CA LYS A 330 12.09 -16.74 -15.44
C LYS A 330 11.36 -17.65 -14.45
N PHE A 331 10.15 -18.02 -14.78
CA PHE A 331 9.39 -19.08 -14.11
C PHE A 331 9.27 -20.30 -15.03
N SER A 332 9.12 -21.48 -14.44
CA SER A 332 8.90 -22.71 -15.20
C SER A 332 7.44 -22.75 -15.67
N LYS A 333 7.22 -22.82 -16.98
CA LYS A 333 5.89 -23.05 -17.55
C LYS A 333 5.36 -24.48 -17.32
N ALA A 334 6.20 -25.38 -16.86
CA ALA A 334 5.83 -26.80 -16.66
C ALA A 334 4.75 -26.98 -15.58
N ASP A 335 4.58 -25.99 -14.70
CA ASP A 335 3.62 -26.04 -13.59
C ASP A 335 2.26 -25.35 -13.86
N ASP A 336 2.04 -24.81 -15.07
CA ASP A 336 0.76 -24.17 -15.45
C ASP A 336 -0.41 -25.18 -15.56
N GLN A 337 -0.12 -26.48 -15.44
CA GLN A 337 -1.14 -27.55 -15.49
C GLN A 337 -1.67 -27.96 -14.11
N TYR A 338 -1.38 -27.20 -13.05
CA TYR A 338 -1.95 -27.50 -11.74
C TYR A 338 -3.45 -27.17 -11.71
N VAL A 339 -4.25 -28.16 -12.03
CA VAL A 339 -5.68 -28.17 -11.74
C VAL A 339 -5.81 -28.48 -10.24
N PRO A 340 -6.42 -27.62 -9.40
CA PRO A 340 -6.69 -27.96 -8.01
C PRO A 340 -7.54 -29.22 -7.99
N VAL A 341 -7.04 -30.28 -7.40
CA VAL A 341 -7.88 -31.42 -7.04
C VAL A 341 -8.94 -30.86 -6.08
N ALA A 342 -10.20 -30.89 -6.51
CA ALA A 342 -11.33 -30.51 -5.69
C ALA A 342 -11.30 -31.31 -4.40
N ALA A 343 -11.21 -30.63 -3.26
CA ALA A 343 -11.33 -31.21 -1.92
C ALA A 343 -12.81 -31.25 -1.55
#